data_0385418adc615f44c5a5361449f5f052
#
_entry.id   0385418adc615f44c5a5361449f5f052
#
_cell.length_a   1.000
_cell.length_b   1.000
_cell.length_c   1.000
_cell.angle_alpha   90.00
_cell.angle_beta   90.00
_cell.angle_gamma   90.00
#
_symmetry.space_group_name_H-M   'P 1'
#
loop_
_entity.id
_entity.type
_entity.pdbx_description
1 polymer ?
#
loop_
_entity_poly.entity_id
_entity_poly.type
_entity_poly.pdbx_seq_one_letter_code
_entity_poly.pdbx_strand_id
1 'polypeptide(L)'
;MSLNIAAKEIKPLRLNYAHIARRIGENKPATRYQEAVYDVQPTTNFHYPPSWDPSRKLYDTARTAIVMQDWYSFTDPRQFYYTSYVAARAKQQEIMESNFELVEKRDLLQSLPAELADQIRQLLIPLRHYEYGANMNNQDICHRGYGTTITSLASFNGFDRIGMAQYLSRIALLLDGNEETSLNAAKEAWLNNPAWQGLRHAMED
;
A
#
# COMPACT_ATOMS: atom_id res chain seq x y z
N MET A 1 27.00 -4.82 -46.43
CA MET A 1 27.14 -3.48 -45.84
C MET A 1 26.55 -3.56 -44.42
N SER A 2 27.41 -3.55 -43.42
CA SER A 2 26.94 -3.43 -42.03
C SER A 2 26.74 -1.95 -41.73
N LEU A 3 25.49 -1.57 -41.40
CA LEU A 3 25.15 -0.24 -40.91
C LEU A 3 25.78 -0.08 -39.53
N ASN A 4 26.86 0.64 -39.44
CA ASN A 4 27.48 1.02 -38.19
C ASN A 4 26.72 2.25 -37.66
N ILE A 5 25.64 2.02 -36.89
CA ILE A 5 24.91 3.07 -36.17
C ILE A 5 25.75 3.39 -34.95
N ALA A 6 26.70 4.31 -35.09
CA ALA A 6 27.36 4.90 -33.94
C ALA A 6 26.28 5.67 -33.12
N ALA A 7 25.78 5.09 -32.05
CA ALA A 7 24.95 5.80 -31.12
C ALA A 7 25.77 6.98 -30.57
N LYS A 8 25.42 8.21 -30.97
CA LYS A 8 25.98 9.40 -30.34
C LYS A 8 25.70 9.30 -28.84
N GLU A 9 26.76 9.34 -28.05
CA GLU A 9 26.63 9.39 -26.60
C GLU A 9 25.78 10.61 -26.23
N ILE A 10 24.54 10.37 -25.85
CA ILE A 10 23.62 11.43 -25.43
C ILE A 10 24.05 11.86 -24.03
N LYS A 11 24.76 12.98 -23.96
CA LYS A 11 25.05 13.59 -22.65
C LYS A 11 23.76 14.18 -22.09
N PRO A 12 23.36 13.79 -20.87
CA PRO A 12 22.19 14.38 -20.25
C PRO A 12 22.39 15.88 -20.05
N LEU A 13 21.33 16.67 -20.21
CA LEU A 13 21.37 18.12 -20.02
C LEU A 13 21.84 18.49 -18.61
N ARG A 14 21.50 17.66 -17.65
CA ARG A 14 21.94 17.70 -16.25
C ARG A 14 22.03 16.30 -15.68
N LEU A 15 22.87 16.09 -14.69
CA LEU A 15 22.97 14.81 -14.00
C LEU A 15 21.80 14.65 -12.98
N ASN A 16 21.50 15.72 -12.26
CA ASN A 16 20.42 15.78 -11.26
C ASN A 16 19.74 17.15 -11.27
N TYR A 17 18.54 17.23 -10.71
CA TYR A 17 17.94 18.50 -10.30
C TYR A 17 18.72 19.08 -9.12
N ALA A 18 18.77 20.40 -9.02
CA ALA A 18 19.60 21.08 -8.04
C ALA A 18 19.27 20.70 -6.57
N HIS A 19 17.99 20.50 -6.25
CA HIS A 19 17.57 20.07 -4.91
C HIS A 19 18.01 18.63 -4.59
N ILE A 20 18.05 17.75 -5.59
CA ILE A 20 18.53 16.37 -5.42
C ILE A 20 20.05 16.35 -5.30
N ALA A 21 20.75 17.10 -6.16
CA ALA A 21 22.20 17.21 -6.12
C ALA A 21 22.71 17.67 -4.74
N ARG A 22 22.00 18.59 -4.10
CA ARG A 22 22.33 19.04 -2.72
C ARG A 22 22.28 17.90 -1.68
N ARG A 23 21.45 16.86 -1.92
CA ARG A 23 21.26 15.75 -0.96
C ARG A 23 22.18 14.58 -1.23
N ILE A 24 22.39 14.24 -2.50
CA ILE A 24 23.15 13.02 -2.88
C ILE A 24 24.52 13.33 -3.49
N GLY A 25 24.80 14.57 -3.83
CA GLY A 25 26.02 15.02 -4.51
C GLY A 25 25.83 15.27 -6.01
N GLU A 26 26.52 16.23 -6.54
CA GLU A 26 26.39 16.67 -7.93
C GLU A 26 26.78 15.61 -8.97
N ASN A 27 27.72 14.75 -8.60
CA ASN A 27 28.29 13.74 -9.50
C ASN A 27 27.63 12.35 -9.35
N LYS A 28 26.57 12.22 -8.58
CA LYS A 28 25.83 10.97 -8.42
C LYS A 28 24.50 11.06 -9.15
N PRO A 29 24.22 10.18 -10.12
CA PRO A 29 22.92 10.14 -10.78
C PRO A 29 21.83 9.74 -9.76
N ALA A 30 20.74 10.48 -9.74
CA ALA A 30 19.59 10.14 -8.95
C ALA A 30 18.84 8.93 -9.51
N THR A 31 18.25 8.14 -8.62
CA THR A 31 17.22 7.17 -9.01
C THR A 31 15.91 7.89 -9.32
N ARG A 32 15.03 7.25 -10.10
CA ARG A 32 13.68 7.79 -10.35
C ARG A 32 12.87 7.97 -9.07
N TYR A 33 13.09 7.11 -8.08
CA TYR A 33 12.49 7.26 -6.76
C TYR A 33 12.94 8.57 -6.08
N GLN A 34 14.24 8.84 -6.08
CA GLN A 34 14.79 10.07 -5.51
C GLN A 34 14.26 11.31 -6.22
N GLU A 35 14.20 11.28 -7.55
CA GLU A 35 13.64 12.40 -8.33
C GLU A 35 12.15 12.64 -8.05
N ALA A 36 11.38 11.58 -7.83
CA ALA A 36 9.95 11.66 -7.60
C ALA A 36 9.57 12.05 -6.16
N VAL A 37 10.41 11.74 -5.18
CA VAL A 37 10.05 11.81 -3.75
C VAL A 37 10.80 12.91 -3.00
N TYR A 38 12.06 13.21 -3.36
CA TYR A 38 12.86 14.17 -2.60
C TYR A 38 12.32 15.61 -2.73
N ASP A 39 12.19 16.27 -1.58
CA ASP A 39 11.72 17.65 -1.43
C ASP A 39 10.32 17.92 -2.02
N VAL A 40 9.52 16.89 -2.25
CA VAL A 40 8.09 17.01 -2.52
C VAL A 40 7.36 17.18 -1.19
N GLN A 41 7.69 18.27 -0.47
CA GLN A 41 7.13 18.53 0.85
C GLN A 41 6.40 19.86 0.91
N PRO A 42 5.28 19.93 1.63
CA PRO A 42 4.50 21.16 1.76
C PRO A 42 5.30 22.34 2.33
N THR A 43 6.26 22.07 3.22
CA THR A 43 7.07 23.12 3.84
C THR A 43 8.00 23.82 2.85
N THR A 44 8.36 23.19 1.74
CA THR A 44 9.21 23.81 0.71
C THR A 44 8.38 24.53 -0.35
N ASN A 45 7.30 23.91 -0.82
CA ASN A 45 6.57 24.37 -1.99
C ASN A 45 5.10 24.67 -1.70
N PHE A 46 4.62 24.46 -0.46
CA PHE A 46 3.21 24.44 -0.15
C PHE A 46 2.95 24.88 1.29
N HIS A 47 2.01 25.78 1.48
CA HIS A 47 1.66 26.37 2.79
C HIS A 47 0.26 25.98 3.25
N TYR A 48 -0.07 24.72 3.11
CA TYR A 48 -1.40 24.22 3.45
C TYR A 48 -1.46 23.82 4.92
N PRO A 49 -2.25 24.48 5.77
CA PRO A 49 -2.48 24.03 7.13
C PRO A 49 -3.40 22.80 7.12
N PRO A 50 -3.20 21.85 8.03
CA PRO A 50 -4.09 20.71 8.13
C PRO A 50 -5.50 21.14 8.54
N SER A 51 -6.52 20.67 7.81
CA SER A 51 -7.92 21.02 8.09
C SER A 51 -8.41 20.49 9.46
N TRP A 52 -7.80 19.42 9.95
CA TRP A 52 -8.12 18.79 11.23
C TRP A 52 -7.49 19.48 12.45
N ASP A 53 -6.45 20.28 12.25
CA ASP A 53 -5.85 21.12 13.30
C ASP A 53 -5.14 22.33 12.67
N PRO A 54 -5.86 23.39 12.34
CA PRO A 54 -5.28 24.58 11.71
C PRO A 54 -4.37 25.41 12.63
N SER A 55 -4.31 25.07 13.92
CA SER A 55 -3.43 25.77 14.88
C SER A 55 -1.95 25.42 14.72
N ARG A 56 -1.63 24.32 14.01
CA ARG A 56 -0.28 23.83 13.79
C ARG A 56 0.00 23.60 12.31
N LYS A 57 1.27 23.70 11.96
CA LYS A 57 1.73 23.36 10.60
C LYS A 57 1.55 21.87 10.33
N LEU A 58 1.39 21.51 9.06
CA LEU A 58 1.16 20.12 8.65
C LEU A 58 2.27 19.19 9.15
N TYR A 59 3.53 19.57 9.03
CA TYR A 59 4.67 18.75 9.48
C TYR A 59 5.31 19.36 10.74
N ASP A 60 4.53 19.53 11.78
CA ASP A 60 5.02 19.93 13.09
C ASP A 60 5.58 18.70 13.82
N THR A 61 6.86 18.74 14.16
CA THR A 61 7.55 17.65 14.88
C THR A 61 6.92 17.33 16.25
N ALA A 62 6.20 18.28 16.84
CA ALA A 62 5.48 18.07 18.10
C ALA A 62 4.25 17.16 17.97
N ARG A 63 3.86 16.77 16.73
CA ARG A 63 2.75 15.86 16.49
C ARG A 63 3.12 14.39 16.57
N THR A 64 4.40 14.05 16.63
CA THR A 64 4.88 12.66 16.70
C THR A 64 5.74 12.44 17.94
N ALA A 65 5.55 11.29 18.59
CA ALA A 65 6.45 10.82 19.65
C ALA A 65 7.73 10.19 19.09
N ILE A 66 7.76 9.89 17.80
CA ILE A 66 8.92 9.31 17.12
C ILE A 66 9.90 10.44 16.82
N VAL A 67 11.13 10.32 17.35
CA VAL A 67 12.19 11.30 17.15
C VAL A 67 13.26 10.69 16.23
N MET A 68 13.49 11.31 15.09
CA MET A 68 14.59 10.99 14.19
C MET A 68 15.59 12.12 14.15
N GLN A 69 16.87 11.77 14.06
CA GLN A 69 17.93 12.77 13.89
C GLN A 69 17.79 13.51 12.56
N ASP A 70 17.44 12.78 11.51
CA ASP A 70 17.19 13.34 10.18
C ASP A 70 16.03 12.59 9.50
N TRP A 71 14.86 13.22 9.47
CA TRP A 71 13.68 12.69 8.79
C TRP A 71 13.84 12.58 7.27
N TYR A 72 14.73 13.38 6.68
CA TYR A 72 15.00 13.32 5.25
C TYR A 72 15.85 12.10 4.84
N SER A 73 16.52 11.46 5.78
CA SER A 73 17.25 10.21 5.52
C SER A 73 16.31 9.01 5.37
N PHE A 74 15.07 9.12 5.86
CA PHE A 74 14.09 8.04 5.75
C PHE A 74 13.65 7.87 4.30
N THR A 75 13.77 6.64 3.79
CA THR A 75 13.35 6.25 2.44
C THR A 75 12.50 5.00 2.49
N ASP A 76 11.58 4.85 1.54
CA ASP A 76 10.85 3.58 1.38
C ASP A 76 11.85 2.48 0.99
N PRO A 77 11.98 1.39 1.77
CA PRO A 77 12.88 0.28 1.42
C PRO A 77 12.57 -0.35 0.06
N ARG A 78 11.31 -0.30 -0.38
CA ARG A 78 10.85 -0.79 -1.69
C ARG A 78 11.10 0.23 -2.80
N GLN A 79 11.42 1.48 -2.44
CA GLN A 79 11.56 2.62 -3.35
C GLN A 79 10.33 2.80 -4.27
N PHE A 80 9.15 2.60 -3.70
CA PHE A 80 7.91 2.83 -4.42
C PHE A 80 7.63 4.32 -4.55
N TYR A 81 7.46 4.75 -5.78
CA TYR A 81 6.79 5.98 -6.18
C TYR A 81 5.63 5.60 -7.08
N TYR A 82 4.76 6.53 -7.44
CA TYR A 82 3.49 6.22 -8.08
C TYR A 82 3.62 5.23 -9.25
N THR A 83 4.53 5.49 -10.20
CA THR A 83 4.69 4.62 -11.38
C THR A 83 5.12 3.19 -11.03
N SER A 84 6.13 3.05 -10.16
CA SER A 84 6.64 1.71 -9.78
C SER A 84 5.62 0.94 -8.94
N TYR A 85 4.87 1.63 -8.07
CA TYR A 85 3.79 1.05 -7.29
C TYR A 85 2.66 0.54 -8.20
N VAL A 86 2.12 1.39 -9.07
CA VAL A 86 1.01 1.03 -9.97
C VAL A 86 1.40 -0.12 -10.90
N ALA A 87 2.61 -0.08 -11.49
CA ALA A 87 3.07 -1.17 -12.35
C ALA A 87 3.20 -2.50 -11.61
N ALA A 88 3.70 -2.49 -10.36
CA ALA A 88 3.79 -3.70 -9.55
C ALA A 88 2.40 -4.25 -9.20
N ARG A 89 1.44 -3.38 -8.86
CA ARG A 89 0.08 -3.80 -8.48
C ARG A 89 -0.74 -4.26 -9.68
N ALA A 90 -0.61 -3.63 -10.85
CA ALA A 90 -1.25 -4.10 -12.08
C ALA A 90 -0.85 -5.54 -12.39
N LYS A 91 0.46 -5.86 -12.32
CA LYS A 91 0.94 -7.21 -12.56
C LYS A 91 0.42 -8.23 -11.54
N GLN A 92 0.31 -7.84 -10.27
CA GLN A 92 -0.28 -8.72 -9.24
C GLN A 92 -1.77 -8.94 -9.47
N GLN A 93 -2.50 -7.91 -9.88
CA GLN A 93 -3.93 -8.00 -10.23
C GLN A 93 -4.15 -8.97 -11.40
N GLU A 94 -3.36 -8.87 -12.45
CA GLU A 94 -3.43 -9.81 -13.58
C GLU A 94 -3.24 -11.26 -13.15
N ILE A 95 -2.29 -11.52 -12.25
CA ILE A 95 -2.05 -12.86 -11.69
C ILE A 95 -3.27 -13.32 -10.88
N MET A 96 -3.83 -12.47 -10.04
CA MET A 96 -5.00 -12.81 -9.22
C MET A 96 -6.23 -13.11 -10.08
N GLU A 97 -6.50 -12.30 -11.10
CA GLU A 97 -7.61 -12.54 -12.03
C GLU A 97 -7.43 -13.88 -12.76
N SER A 98 -6.21 -14.18 -13.22
CA SER A 98 -5.93 -15.48 -13.86
C SER A 98 -6.16 -16.66 -12.90
N ASN A 99 -5.83 -16.51 -11.61
CA ASN A 99 -6.10 -17.54 -10.61
C ASN A 99 -7.60 -17.72 -10.36
N PHE A 100 -8.36 -16.64 -10.22
CA PHE A 100 -9.81 -16.70 -10.08
C PHE A 100 -10.48 -17.36 -11.30
N GLU A 101 -10.08 -16.95 -12.50
CA GLU A 101 -10.56 -17.58 -13.74
C GLU A 101 -10.25 -19.08 -13.78
N LEU A 102 -9.07 -19.50 -13.34
CA LEU A 102 -8.71 -20.90 -13.28
C LEU A 102 -9.63 -21.69 -12.35
N VAL A 103 -9.87 -21.15 -11.13
CA VAL A 103 -10.76 -21.74 -10.13
C VAL A 103 -12.18 -21.91 -10.70
N GLU A 104 -12.72 -20.86 -11.33
CA GLU A 104 -14.06 -20.87 -11.90
C GLU A 104 -14.16 -21.81 -13.13
N LYS A 105 -13.26 -21.67 -14.10
CA LYS A 105 -13.28 -22.47 -15.34
C LYS A 105 -13.08 -23.98 -15.11
N ARG A 106 -12.36 -24.34 -14.04
CA ARG A 106 -12.08 -25.74 -13.71
C ARG A 106 -12.98 -26.28 -12.61
N ASP A 107 -13.88 -25.46 -12.12
CA ASP A 107 -14.80 -25.80 -11.03
C ASP A 107 -14.08 -26.44 -9.81
N LEU A 108 -12.92 -25.84 -9.46
CA LEU A 108 -12.04 -26.43 -8.44
C LEU A 108 -12.68 -26.44 -7.05
N LEU A 109 -13.66 -25.59 -6.81
CA LEU A 109 -14.35 -25.53 -5.51
C LEU A 109 -15.18 -26.77 -5.22
N GLN A 110 -15.72 -27.45 -6.25
CA GLN A 110 -16.45 -28.70 -6.06
C GLN A 110 -15.57 -29.87 -5.57
N SER A 111 -14.26 -29.80 -5.88
CA SER A 111 -13.29 -30.79 -5.43
C SER A 111 -12.59 -30.38 -4.12
N LEU A 112 -12.92 -29.23 -3.57
CA LEU A 112 -12.31 -28.74 -2.33
C LEU A 112 -12.80 -29.58 -1.14
N PRO A 113 -11.91 -30.18 -0.32
CA PRO A 113 -12.31 -30.88 0.88
C PRO A 113 -13.12 -29.98 1.82
N ALA A 114 -14.24 -30.50 2.34
CA ALA A 114 -15.14 -29.70 3.20
C ALA A 114 -14.41 -29.08 4.41
N GLU A 115 -13.49 -29.84 5.02
CA GLU A 115 -12.67 -29.34 6.14
C GLU A 115 -11.83 -28.12 5.74
N LEU A 116 -11.23 -28.14 4.54
CA LEU A 116 -10.44 -27.01 4.05
C LEU A 116 -11.33 -25.81 3.73
N ALA A 117 -12.49 -26.03 3.14
CA ALA A 117 -13.47 -24.98 2.89
C ALA A 117 -13.91 -24.31 4.22
N ASP A 118 -14.14 -25.09 5.27
CA ASP A 118 -14.50 -24.58 6.58
C ASP A 118 -13.35 -23.82 7.26
N GLN A 119 -12.12 -24.30 7.13
CA GLN A 119 -10.94 -23.55 7.60
C GLN A 119 -10.81 -22.21 6.90
N ILE A 120 -11.01 -22.15 5.58
CA ILE A 120 -11.00 -20.87 4.84
C ILE A 120 -12.09 -19.94 5.38
N ARG A 121 -13.33 -20.43 5.57
CA ARG A 121 -14.43 -19.62 6.11
C ARG A 121 -14.15 -19.10 7.51
N GLN A 122 -13.59 -19.93 8.38
CA GLN A 122 -13.40 -19.59 9.79
C GLN A 122 -12.14 -18.76 10.07
N LEU A 123 -11.06 -18.99 9.32
CA LEU A 123 -9.76 -18.40 9.61
C LEU A 123 -9.35 -17.32 8.60
N LEU A 124 -9.70 -17.48 7.34
CA LEU A 124 -9.25 -16.57 6.29
C LEU A 124 -10.26 -15.43 6.05
N ILE A 125 -11.54 -15.74 5.91
CA ILE A 125 -12.54 -14.74 5.55
C ILE A 125 -12.71 -13.64 6.62
N PRO A 126 -12.68 -13.90 7.94
CA PRO A 126 -12.75 -12.83 8.94
C PRO A 126 -11.60 -11.80 8.84
N LEU A 127 -10.44 -12.19 8.30
CA LEU A 127 -9.32 -11.25 8.09
C LEU A 127 -9.67 -10.08 7.15
N ARG A 128 -10.75 -10.17 6.37
CA ARG A 128 -11.24 -9.02 5.58
C ARG A 128 -11.53 -7.80 6.44
N HIS A 129 -12.01 -8.01 7.67
CA HIS A 129 -12.29 -6.92 8.62
C HIS A 129 -11.00 -6.32 9.17
N TYR A 130 -10.00 -7.17 9.47
CA TYR A 130 -8.65 -6.73 9.82
C TYR A 130 -8.03 -5.89 8.70
N GLU A 131 -8.10 -6.36 7.45
CA GLU A 131 -7.55 -5.63 6.30
C GLU A 131 -8.25 -4.29 6.08
N TYR A 132 -9.56 -4.24 6.29
CA TYR A 132 -10.31 -2.98 6.22
C TYR A 132 -9.91 -2.01 7.35
N GLY A 133 -9.80 -2.49 8.59
CA GLY A 133 -9.32 -1.68 9.72
C GLY A 133 -7.89 -1.18 9.49
N ALA A 134 -7.01 -2.05 9.01
CA ALA A 134 -5.64 -1.67 8.64
C ALA A 134 -5.60 -0.64 7.51
N ASN A 135 -6.54 -0.69 6.54
CA ASN A 135 -6.69 0.37 5.55
C ASN A 135 -7.01 1.71 6.22
N MET A 136 -8.00 1.77 7.10
CA MET A 136 -8.39 2.99 7.80
C MET A 136 -7.23 3.57 8.62
N ASN A 137 -6.51 2.74 9.35
CA ASN A 137 -5.33 3.16 10.13
C ASN A 137 -4.21 3.72 9.23
N ASN A 138 -3.98 3.13 8.08
CA ASN A 138 -3.00 3.65 7.11
C ASN A 138 -3.44 4.99 6.50
N GLN A 139 -4.74 5.21 6.29
CA GLN A 139 -5.25 6.51 5.82
C GLN A 139 -5.07 7.60 6.91
N ASP A 140 -5.25 7.26 8.18
CA ASP A 140 -4.97 8.19 9.28
C ASP A 140 -3.47 8.53 9.37
N ILE A 141 -2.58 7.53 9.24
CA ILE A 141 -1.14 7.76 9.15
C ILE A 141 -0.79 8.63 7.94
N CYS A 142 -1.42 8.41 6.79
CA CYS A 142 -1.25 9.26 5.60
C CYS A 142 -1.65 10.71 5.89
N HIS A 143 -2.76 10.91 6.59
CA HIS A 143 -3.28 12.23 6.92
C HIS A 143 -2.43 13.00 7.94
N ARG A 144 -1.83 12.32 8.91
CA ARG A 144 -1.10 12.92 10.03
C ARG A 144 0.41 12.72 10.00
N GLY A 145 0.91 11.85 9.12
CA GLY A 145 2.31 11.43 9.09
C GLY A 145 3.28 12.58 8.77
N TYR A 146 4.49 12.45 9.29
CA TYR A 146 5.55 13.42 9.08
C TYR A 146 6.35 13.11 7.82
N GLY A 147 6.22 13.96 6.82
CA GLY A 147 6.98 13.88 5.57
C GLY A 147 6.33 13.03 4.48
N THR A 148 6.61 13.40 3.21
CA THR A 148 6.01 12.76 2.04
C THR A 148 6.39 11.29 1.90
N THR A 149 7.55 10.87 2.40
CA THR A 149 7.95 9.47 2.36
C THR A 149 7.01 8.60 3.21
N ILE A 150 6.69 9.04 4.45
CA ILE A 150 5.76 8.32 5.33
C ILE A 150 4.34 8.34 4.77
N THR A 151 3.86 9.51 4.34
CA THR A 151 2.49 9.64 3.84
C THR A 151 2.26 8.87 2.55
N SER A 152 3.22 8.86 1.64
CA SER A 152 3.15 8.05 0.41
C SER A 152 3.17 6.55 0.72
N LEU A 153 4.05 6.11 1.63
CA LEU A 153 4.15 4.72 2.04
C LEU A 153 2.85 4.23 2.69
N ALA A 154 2.26 5.06 3.57
CA ALA A 154 0.98 4.76 4.22
C ALA A 154 -0.16 4.70 3.19
N SER A 155 -0.22 5.61 2.22
CA SER A 155 -1.21 5.58 1.13
C SER A 155 -1.12 4.28 0.34
N PHE A 156 0.07 3.90 -0.12
CA PHE A 156 0.25 2.66 -0.87
C PHE A 156 -0.11 1.43 -0.05
N ASN A 157 0.27 1.40 1.23
CA ASN A 157 -0.12 0.31 2.11
C ASN A 157 -1.64 0.27 2.34
N GLY A 158 -2.29 1.41 2.52
CA GLY A 158 -3.74 1.50 2.63
C GLY A 158 -4.46 0.92 1.40
N PHE A 159 -4.00 1.26 0.19
CA PHE A 159 -4.54 0.66 -1.05
C PHE A 159 -4.32 -0.85 -1.12
N ASP A 160 -3.16 -1.34 -0.70
CA ASP A 160 -2.90 -2.78 -0.64
C ASP A 160 -3.86 -3.48 0.32
N ARG A 161 -4.12 -2.91 1.49
CA ARG A 161 -5.02 -3.47 2.49
C ARG A 161 -6.46 -3.56 2.00
N ILE A 162 -7.00 -2.50 1.40
CA ILE A 162 -8.36 -2.56 0.85
C ILE A 162 -8.46 -3.56 -0.31
N GLY A 163 -7.42 -3.68 -1.14
CA GLY A 163 -7.36 -4.70 -2.19
C GLY A 163 -7.41 -6.12 -1.62
N MET A 164 -6.67 -6.39 -0.54
CA MET A 164 -6.71 -7.70 0.14
C MET A 164 -8.09 -7.98 0.74
N ALA A 165 -8.76 -7.00 1.35
CA ALA A 165 -10.13 -7.17 1.85
C ALA A 165 -11.11 -7.53 0.72
N GLN A 166 -10.93 -6.95 -0.48
CA GLN A 166 -11.73 -7.27 -1.66
C GLN A 166 -11.47 -8.69 -2.17
N TYR A 167 -10.22 -9.16 -2.22
CA TYR A 167 -9.89 -10.53 -2.59
C TYR A 167 -10.50 -11.55 -1.62
N LEU A 168 -10.41 -11.32 -0.32
CA LEU A 168 -11.02 -12.17 0.70
C LEU A 168 -12.54 -12.24 0.54
N SER A 169 -13.17 -11.11 0.21
CA SER A 169 -14.61 -11.06 -0.06
C SER A 169 -14.97 -11.86 -1.31
N ARG A 170 -14.20 -11.78 -2.39
CA ARG A 170 -14.41 -12.56 -3.61
C ARG A 170 -14.23 -14.08 -3.36
N ILE A 171 -13.24 -14.47 -2.56
CA ILE A 171 -13.06 -15.87 -2.17
C ILE A 171 -14.30 -16.39 -1.43
N ALA A 172 -14.85 -15.60 -0.49
CA ALA A 172 -16.07 -15.98 0.21
C ALA A 172 -17.26 -16.19 -0.73
N LEU A 173 -17.48 -15.24 -1.64
CA LEU A 173 -18.57 -15.32 -2.62
C LEU A 173 -18.42 -16.54 -3.55
N LEU A 174 -17.21 -16.84 -3.98
CA LEU A 174 -16.95 -18.04 -4.78
C LEU A 174 -17.25 -19.34 -4.00
N LEU A 175 -16.85 -19.40 -2.73
CA LEU A 175 -17.13 -20.57 -1.87
C LEU A 175 -18.62 -20.79 -1.60
N ASP A 176 -19.42 -19.74 -1.66
CA ASP A 176 -20.85 -19.77 -1.35
C ASP A 176 -21.76 -19.70 -2.59
N GLY A 177 -21.20 -19.83 -3.81
CA GLY A 177 -21.99 -19.75 -5.03
C GLY A 177 -22.64 -18.37 -5.25
N ASN A 178 -21.91 -17.30 -4.92
CA ASN A 178 -22.36 -15.90 -4.95
C ASN A 178 -23.37 -15.51 -3.84
N GLU A 179 -23.55 -16.35 -2.84
CA GLU A 179 -24.31 -16.00 -1.65
C GLU A 179 -23.40 -15.31 -0.62
N GLU A 180 -23.99 -14.60 0.34
CA GLU A 180 -23.23 -13.84 1.37
C GLU A 180 -23.08 -14.59 2.70
N THR A 181 -23.30 -15.89 2.72
CA THR A 181 -23.34 -16.70 3.95
C THR A 181 -22.04 -16.62 4.73
N SER A 182 -20.89 -16.85 4.08
CA SER A 182 -19.57 -16.76 4.71
C SER A 182 -19.19 -15.33 5.07
N LEU A 183 -19.65 -14.33 4.32
CA LEU A 183 -19.40 -12.92 4.65
C LEU A 183 -20.13 -12.52 5.94
N ASN A 184 -21.38 -12.93 6.10
CA ASN A 184 -22.16 -12.68 7.31
C ASN A 184 -21.61 -13.44 8.52
N ALA A 185 -21.27 -14.70 8.36
CA ALA A 185 -20.63 -15.50 9.40
C ALA A 185 -19.29 -14.91 9.85
N ALA A 186 -18.47 -14.46 8.91
CA ALA A 186 -17.21 -13.80 9.20
C ALA A 186 -17.38 -12.48 9.98
N LYS A 187 -18.41 -11.70 9.65
CA LYS A 187 -18.78 -10.48 10.41
C LYS A 187 -19.17 -10.83 11.85
N GLU A 188 -20.03 -11.82 12.03
CA GLU A 188 -20.42 -12.27 13.36
C GLU A 188 -19.23 -12.80 14.16
N ALA A 189 -18.35 -13.58 13.52
CA ALA A 189 -17.13 -14.05 14.17
C ALA A 189 -16.22 -12.89 14.59
N TRP A 190 -15.98 -11.91 13.72
CA TRP A 190 -15.19 -10.72 14.04
C TRP A 190 -15.76 -9.94 15.22
N LEU A 191 -17.07 -9.77 15.26
CA LEU A 191 -17.73 -8.97 16.28
C LEU A 191 -17.84 -9.69 17.64
N ASN A 192 -18.07 -11.01 17.63
CA ASN A 192 -18.56 -11.72 18.83
C ASN A 192 -17.70 -12.93 19.25
N ASN A 193 -16.85 -13.48 18.37
CA ASN A 193 -16.06 -14.65 18.71
C ASN A 193 -14.81 -14.24 19.51
N PRO A 194 -14.59 -14.78 20.73
CA PRO A 194 -13.42 -14.46 21.57
C PRO A 194 -12.07 -14.66 20.88
N ALA A 195 -11.95 -15.60 19.93
CA ALA A 195 -10.72 -15.86 19.19
C ALA A 195 -10.26 -14.65 18.34
N TRP A 196 -11.17 -13.77 17.92
CA TRP A 196 -10.88 -12.60 17.10
C TRP A 196 -10.72 -11.31 17.91
N GLN A 197 -11.11 -11.28 19.18
CA GLN A 197 -11.16 -10.03 19.95
C GLN A 197 -9.80 -9.38 20.16
N GLY A 198 -8.73 -10.16 20.33
CA GLY A 198 -7.37 -9.60 20.46
C GLY A 198 -6.93 -8.87 19.21
N LEU A 199 -7.22 -9.43 18.02
CA LEU A 199 -6.86 -8.80 16.74
C LEU A 199 -7.77 -7.59 16.44
N ARG A 200 -9.05 -7.72 16.78
CA ARG A 200 -10.01 -6.63 16.65
C ARG A 200 -9.61 -5.43 17.50
N HIS A 201 -9.31 -5.65 18.76
CA HIS A 201 -8.85 -4.62 19.71
C HIS A 201 -7.59 -3.89 19.17
N ALA A 202 -6.63 -4.64 18.64
CA ALA A 202 -5.43 -4.06 18.06
C ALA A 202 -5.69 -3.19 16.81
N MET A 203 -6.84 -3.35 16.14
CA MET A 203 -7.20 -2.59 14.94
C MET A 203 -8.15 -1.44 15.20
N GLU A 204 -9.06 -1.58 16.17
CA GLU A 204 -10.17 -0.65 16.41
C GLU A 204 -9.92 0.32 17.57
N ASP A 205 -8.95 0.06 18.46
CA ASP A 205 -8.58 0.88 19.62
C ASP A 205 -7.24 1.60 19.43
#